data_6a436ae90eb7146612a7a03735a3bcf4
#
_entry.id   6a436ae90eb7146612a7a03735a3bcf4
#
_cell.length_a   1.000
_cell.length_b   1.000
_cell.length_c   1.000
_cell.angle_alpha   90.00
_cell.angle_beta   90.00
_cell.angle_gamma   90.00
#
_symmetry.space_group_name_H-M   'P 1'
#
loop_
_entity.id
_entity.type
_entity.pdbx_description
1 polymer ?
#
loop_
_entity_poly.entity_id
_entity_poly.type
_entity_poly.pdbx_seq_one_letter_code
_entity_poly.pdbx_strand_id
1 'polypeptide(L)'
;MSLPDELQRIFDADRALREAESVLLRKKASEELIGLLEGETEIALHMEDRKEGTLRLERLADLCAQVPGARMTDALIAILSDGEPRVRVAAGEALRDLGYERYAEVARGIERALDSNTDGLAMCELPWVLAEIAEPSALPLIRRFLDHRSSDVVAAAIEALAQLREADAVPDLERFVGDSRVVIIEDFEHETKTTLGELAAEALQMLGLPPNIEN
;
A
#
# COMPACT_ATOMS: atom_id res chain seq x y z
N MET A 1 -36.36 -19.13 8.14
CA MET A 1 -35.03 -19.71 7.91
C MET A 1 -34.35 -19.72 9.26
N SER A 2 -33.74 -20.82 9.66
CA SER A 2 -33.07 -20.91 10.97
C SER A 2 -31.64 -20.32 10.90
N LEU A 3 -31.07 -19.88 12.04
CA LEU A 3 -29.69 -19.42 12.09
C LEU A 3 -28.67 -20.43 11.52
N PRO A 4 -28.83 -21.76 11.79
CA PRO A 4 -27.96 -22.76 11.15
C PRO A 4 -28.06 -22.79 9.63
N ASP A 5 -29.27 -22.59 9.07
CA ASP A 5 -29.46 -22.57 7.61
C ASP A 5 -28.76 -21.34 6.98
N GLU A 6 -28.81 -20.19 7.65
CA GLU A 6 -28.11 -18.98 7.20
C GLU A 6 -26.60 -19.17 7.23
N LEU A 7 -26.07 -19.73 8.30
CA LEU A 7 -24.63 -20.01 8.43
C LEU A 7 -24.17 -21.01 7.36
N GLN A 8 -24.98 -22.06 7.09
CA GLN A 8 -24.66 -23.03 6.05
C GLN A 8 -24.62 -22.37 4.65
N ARG A 9 -25.52 -21.44 4.37
CA ARG A 9 -25.51 -20.67 3.10
C ARG A 9 -24.23 -19.85 2.94
N ILE A 10 -23.70 -19.26 4.02
CA ILE A 10 -22.42 -18.54 3.98
C ILE A 10 -21.28 -19.51 3.60
N PHE A 11 -21.21 -20.67 4.21
CA PHE A 11 -20.19 -21.68 3.90
C PHE A 11 -20.30 -22.21 2.46
N ASP A 12 -21.53 -22.39 1.96
CA ASP A 12 -21.75 -22.84 0.60
C ASP A 12 -21.36 -21.76 -0.42
N ALA A 13 -21.64 -20.49 -0.14
CA ALA A 13 -21.25 -19.36 -0.98
C ALA A 13 -19.70 -19.20 -1.01
N ASP A 14 -19.03 -19.30 0.14
CA ASP A 14 -17.56 -19.23 0.22
C ASP A 14 -16.92 -20.37 -0.57
N ARG A 15 -17.46 -21.58 -0.48
CA ARG A 15 -16.99 -22.73 -1.26
C ARG A 15 -17.15 -22.52 -2.77
N ALA A 16 -18.32 -22.04 -3.19
CA ALA A 16 -18.59 -21.74 -4.59
C ALA A 16 -17.67 -20.63 -5.14
N LEU A 17 -17.38 -19.61 -4.33
CA LEU A 17 -16.44 -18.55 -4.65
C LEU A 17 -15.03 -19.10 -4.89
N ARG A 18 -14.49 -19.88 -3.96
CA ARG A 18 -13.16 -20.50 -4.09
C ARG A 18 -13.04 -21.43 -5.31
N GLU A 19 -14.12 -22.13 -5.63
CA GLU A 19 -14.15 -22.97 -6.84
C GLU A 19 -14.10 -22.12 -8.10
N ALA A 20 -14.86 -21.04 -8.18
CA ALA A 20 -14.87 -20.10 -9.30
C ALA A 20 -13.49 -19.45 -9.49
N GLU A 21 -12.85 -18.99 -8.41
CA GLU A 21 -11.49 -18.44 -8.42
C GLU A 21 -10.47 -19.47 -8.92
N SER A 22 -10.54 -20.70 -8.42
CA SER A 22 -9.65 -21.78 -8.85
C SER A 22 -9.78 -22.05 -10.36
N VAL A 23 -11.01 -22.00 -10.90
CA VAL A 23 -11.25 -22.16 -12.33
C VAL A 23 -10.66 -21.02 -13.14
N LEU A 24 -10.89 -19.77 -12.69
CA LEU A 24 -10.35 -18.56 -13.32
C LEU A 24 -8.81 -18.58 -13.34
N LEU A 25 -8.20 -18.87 -12.20
CA LEU A 25 -6.75 -18.84 -12.01
C LEU A 25 -5.99 -20.02 -12.65
N ARG A 26 -6.68 -21.02 -13.21
CA ARG A 26 -6.01 -22.05 -14.04
C ARG A 26 -5.28 -21.45 -15.25
N LYS A 27 -5.68 -20.26 -15.68
CA LYS A 27 -5.06 -19.51 -16.80
C LYS A 27 -4.04 -18.46 -16.34
N LYS A 28 -3.50 -18.60 -15.14
CA LYS A 28 -2.68 -17.64 -14.37
C LYS A 28 -1.62 -16.87 -15.16
N ALA A 29 -1.19 -17.10 -16.23
CA ALA A 29 -0.18 -16.32 -16.98
C ALA A 29 -0.65 -16.00 -18.39
N SER A 30 -1.96 -16.11 -18.66
CA SER A 30 -2.45 -15.80 -19.99
C SER A 30 -2.70 -14.29 -20.12
N GLU A 31 -2.32 -13.72 -21.26
CA GLU A 31 -2.63 -12.34 -21.61
C GLU A 31 -4.15 -12.05 -21.53
N GLU A 32 -4.98 -13.06 -21.81
CA GLU A 32 -6.43 -12.97 -21.69
C GLU A 32 -6.87 -12.68 -20.25
N LEU A 33 -6.31 -13.40 -19.25
CA LEU A 33 -6.65 -13.18 -17.84
C LEU A 33 -6.09 -11.86 -17.33
N ILE A 34 -4.84 -11.55 -17.65
CA ILE A 34 -4.20 -10.30 -17.27
C ILE A 34 -4.99 -9.11 -17.81
N GLY A 35 -5.34 -9.11 -19.10
CA GLY A 35 -6.14 -8.05 -19.71
C GLY A 35 -7.56 -7.94 -19.13
N LEU A 36 -8.18 -9.07 -18.74
CA LEU A 36 -9.47 -9.09 -18.07
C LEU A 36 -9.38 -8.42 -16.68
N LEU A 37 -8.43 -8.83 -15.84
CA LEU A 37 -8.28 -8.28 -14.49
C LEU A 37 -7.96 -6.78 -14.51
N GLU A 38 -7.09 -6.35 -15.42
CA GLU A 38 -6.76 -4.94 -15.61
C GLU A 38 -7.99 -4.12 -16.06
N GLY A 39 -8.75 -4.62 -17.03
CA GLY A 39 -9.96 -3.96 -17.51
C GLY A 39 -11.07 -3.89 -16.44
N GLU A 40 -11.28 -4.97 -15.68
CA GLU A 40 -12.26 -4.97 -14.59
C GLU A 40 -11.83 -4.05 -13.43
N THR A 41 -10.52 -3.93 -13.16
CA THR A 41 -9.99 -2.98 -12.18
C THR A 41 -10.32 -1.53 -12.60
N GLU A 42 -10.06 -1.18 -13.85
CA GLU A 42 -10.37 0.14 -14.38
C GLU A 42 -11.87 0.46 -14.32
N ILE A 43 -12.73 -0.51 -14.69
CA ILE A 43 -14.19 -0.38 -14.58
C ILE A 43 -14.60 -0.18 -13.12
N ALA A 44 -14.07 -0.97 -12.20
CA ALA A 44 -14.47 -0.91 -10.79
C ALA A 44 -14.04 0.39 -10.11
N LEU A 45 -12.86 0.94 -10.44
CA LEU A 45 -12.36 2.23 -9.95
C LEU A 45 -13.28 3.40 -10.33
N HIS A 46 -13.94 3.33 -11.50
CA HIS A 46 -14.80 4.39 -12.02
C HIS A 46 -16.30 4.10 -11.91
N MET A 47 -16.67 3.05 -11.19
CA MET A 47 -18.07 2.62 -11.07
C MET A 47 -18.90 3.63 -10.26
N GLU A 48 -20.05 4.05 -10.80
CA GLU A 48 -20.98 4.97 -10.12
C GLU A 48 -21.56 4.37 -8.83
N ASP A 49 -21.92 3.08 -8.87
CA ASP A 49 -22.30 2.34 -7.66
C ASP A 49 -21.06 2.02 -6.84
N ARG A 50 -20.71 2.93 -5.92
CA ARG A 50 -19.53 2.78 -5.07
C ARG A 50 -19.56 1.53 -4.18
N LYS A 51 -20.74 1.03 -3.80
CA LYS A 51 -20.83 -0.20 -3.00
C LYS A 51 -20.44 -1.42 -3.81
N GLU A 52 -20.92 -1.51 -5.04
CA GLU A 52 -20.52 -2.57 -5.96
C GLU A 52 -19.05 -2.42 -6.36
N GLY A 53 -18.59 -1.19 -6.65
CA GLY A 53 -17.18 -0.90 -6.94
C GLY A 53 -16.24 -1.39 -5.83
N THR A 54 -16.53 -1.04 -4.57
CA THR A 54 -15.78 -1.49 -3.39
C THR A 54 -15.68 -3.01 -3.32
N LEU A 55 -16.82 -3.73 -3.43
CA LEU A 55 -16.82 -5.20 -3.40
C LEU A 55 -15.96 -5.81 -4.51
N ARG A 56 -16.03 -5.24 -5.72
CA ARG A 56 -15.21 -5.70 -6.84
C ARG A 56 -13.73 -5.43 -6.63
N LEU A 57 -13.37 -4.22 -6.16
CA LEU A 57 -11.97 -3.85 -5.94
C LEU A 57 -11.32 -4.68 -4.83
N GLU A 58 -12.01 -4.96 -3.73
CA GLU A 58 -11.53 -5.88 -2.69
C GLU A 58 -11.22 -7.26 -3.30
N ARG A 59 -12.10 -7.80 -4.13
CA ARG A 59 -11.90 -9.10 -4.76
C ARG A 59 -10.83 -9.08 -5.86
N LEU A 60 -10.76 -7.99 -6.64
CA LEU A 60 -9.73 -7.82 -7.67
C LEU A 60 -8.33 -7.71 -7.07
N ALA A 61 -8.18 -7.09 -5.90
CA ALA A 61 -6.91 -7.07 -5.19
C ALA A 61 -6.41 -8.50 -4.89
N ASP A 62 -7.27 -9.36 -4.34
CA ASP A 62 -6.95 -10.77 -4.07
C ASP A 62 -6.56 -11.53 -5.36
N LEU A 63 -7.29 -11.31 -6.44
CA LEU A 63 -7.04 -12.00 -7.71
C LEU A 63 -5.76 -11.52 -8.39
N CYS A 64 -5.51 -10.21 -8.42
CA CYS A 64 -4.31 -9.62 -9.01
C CYS A 64 -3.04 -10.10 -8.28
N ALA A 65 -3.07 -10.22 -6.95
CA ALA A 65 -1.94 -10.73 -6.18
C ALA A 65 -1.56 -12.17 -6.55
N GLN A 66 -2.51 -12.97 -7.00
CA GLN A 66 -2.28 -14.37 -7.37
C GLN A 66 -1.74 -14.55 -8.80
N VAL A 67 -1.80 -13.52 -9.64
CA VAL A 67 -1.34 -13.56 -11.04
C VAL A 67 0.00 -12.83 -11.16
N PRO A 68 1.08 -13.50 -11.64
CA PRO A 68 2.38 -12.85 -11.76
C PRO A 68 2.40 -11.84 -12.90
N GLY A 69 3.16 -10.76 -12.71
CA GLY A 69 3.47 -9.82 -13.78
C GLY A 69 3.30 -8.36 -13.40
N ALA A 70 4.07 -7.51 -14.07
CA ALA A 70 4.15 -6.08 -13.79
C ALA A 70 2.78 -5.38 -13.83
N ARG A 71 1.91 -5.77 -14.76
CA ARG A 71 0.57 -5.19 -14.92
C ARG A 71 -0.34 -5.45 -13.71
N MET A 72 -0.18 -6.60 -13.05
CA MET A 72 -0.96 -6.93 -11.85
C MET A 72 -0.48 -6.13 -10.64
N THR A 73 0.83 -5.93 -10.51
CA THR A 73 1.37 -5.02 -9.48
C THR A 73 0.91 -3.58 -9.72
N ASP A 74 0.90 -3.12 -10.97
CA ASP A 74 0.42 -1.79 -11.31
C ASP A 74 -1.09 -1.64 -11.02
N ALA A 75 -1.90 -2.69 -11.29
CA ALA A 75 -3.31 -2.73 -10.93
C ALA A 75 -3.53 -2.66 -9.40
N LEU A 76 -2.73 -3.40 -8.62
CA LEU A 76 -2.77 -3.33 -7.15
C LEU A 76 -2.44 -1.92 -6.62
N ILE A 77 -1.44 -1.26 -7.19
CA ILE A 77 -1.10 0.13 -6.84
C ILE A 77 -2.23 1.09 -7.22
N ALA A 78 -2.91 0.86 -8.34
CA ALA A 78 -4.08 1.63 -8.74
C ALA A 78 -5.25 1.43 -7.74
N ILE A 79 -5.52 0.19 -7.33
CA ILE A 79 -6.53 -0.12 -6.30
C ILE A 79 -6.18 0.53 -4.96
N LEU A 80 -4.90 0.55 -4.58
CA LEU A 80 -4.41 1.19 -3.35
C LEU A 80 -4.67 2.72 -3.33
N SER A 81 -4.92 3.34 -4.49
CA SER A 81 -5.27 4.75 -4.60
C SER A 81 -6.76 5.05 -4.38
N ASP A 82 -7.60 4.04 -4.16
CA ASP A 82 -9.04 4.24 -3.97
C ASP A 82 -9.36 5.03 -2.69
N GLY A 83 -10.41 5.86 -2.75
CA GLY A 83 -10.84 6.67 -1.62
C GLY A 83 -11.44 5.85 -0.45
N GLU A 84 -11.92 4.63 -0.71
CA GLU A 84 -12.53 3.77 0.30
C GLU A 84 -11.45 3.04 1.14
N PRO A 85 -11.39 3.24 2.47
CA PRO A 85 -10.35 2.65 3.31
C PRO A 85 -10.25 1.12 3.21
N ARG A 86 -11.40 0.43 3.10
CA ARG A 86 -11.43 -1.04 3.01
C ARG A 86 -10.75 -1.56 1.75
N VAL A 87 -10.90 -0.83 0.64
CA VAL A 87 -10.24 -1.14 -0.64
C VAL A 87 -8.72 -0.97 -0.50
N ARG A 88 -8.28 0.12 0.14
CA ARG A 88 -6.85 0.36 0.39
C ARG A 88 -6.24 -0.73 1.28
N VAL A 89 -6.93 -1.12 2.35
CA VAL A 89 -6.50 -2.23 3.22
C VAL A 89 -6.33 -3.51 2.40
N ALA A 90 -7.32 -3.90 1.61
CA ALA A 90 -7.25 -5.10 0.79
C ALA A 90 -6.08 -5.06 -0.21
N ALA A 91 -5.87 -3.92 -0.89
CA ALA A 91 -4.76 -3.75 -1.81
C ALA A 91 -3.38 -3.74 -1.12
N GLY A 92 -3.28 -3.09 0.05
CA GLY A 92 -2.08 -3.08 0.88
C GLY A 92 -1.69 -4.48 1.36
N GLU A 93 -2.65 -5.25 1.87
CA GLU A 93 -2.46 -6.65 2.27
C GLU A 93 -2.02 -7.51 1.07
N ALA A 94 -2.68 -7.36 -0.08
CA ALA A 94 -2.34 -8.06 -1.30
C ALA A 94 -0.90 -7.75 -1.79
N LEU A 95 -0.48 -6.47 -1.76
CA LEU A 95 0.88 -6.05 -2.09
C LEU A 95 1.92 -6.57 -1.10
N ARG A 96 1.60 -6.57 0.19
CA ARG A 96 2.47 -7.12 1.23
C ARG A 96 2.66 -8.62 1.06
N ASP A 97 1.59 -9.38 0.89
CA ASP A 97 1.64 -10.82 0.70
C ASP A 97 2.40 -11.18 -0.59
N LEU A 98 2.16 -10.43 -1.67
CA LEU A 98 2.94 -10.51 -2.89
C LEU A 98 4.43 -10.21 -2.65
N GLY A 99 4.72 -9.22 -1.81
CA GLY A 99 6.08 -8.83 -1.45
C GLY A 99 6.85 -9.92 -0.72
N TYR A 100 6.22 -10.68 0.17
CA TYR A 100 6.86 -11.81 0.83
C TYR A 100 7.25 -12.94 -0.13
N GLU A 101 6.52 -13.12 -1.22
CA GLU A 101 6.80 -14.17 -2.19
C GLU A 101 7.65 -13.68 -3.37
N ARG A 102 7.42 -12.45 -3.82
CA ARG A 102 7.94 -11.89 -5.09
C ARG A 102 8.37 -10.43 -4.94
N TYR A 103 9.17 -10.10 -3.92
CA TYR A 103 9.59 -8.73 -3.59
C TYR A 103 10.07 -7.92 -4.79
N ALA A 104 10.92 -8.50 -5.63
CA ALA A 104 11.45 -7.80 -6.81
C ALA A 104 10.37 -7.36 -7.81
N GLU A 105 9.20 -7.98 -7.80
CA GLU A 105 8.07 -7.61 -8.64
C GLU A 105 7.37 -6.38 -8.05
N VAL A 106 7.10 -6.39 -6.75
CA VAL A 106 6.52 -5.26 -6.00
C VAL A 106 7.45 -4.04 -6.08
N ALA A 107 8.73 -4.23 -5.78
CA ALA A 107 9.72 -3.14 -5.82
C ALA A 107 9.75 -2.44 -7.19
N ARG A 108 9.77 -3.20 -8.30
CA ARG A 108 9.72 -2.62 -9.65
C ARG A 108 8.40 -1.91 -9.97
N GLY A 109 7.27 -2.37 -9.42
CA GLY A 109 5.99 -1.67 -9.53
C GLY A 109 6.03 -0.31 -8.83
N ILE A 110 6.55 -0.29 -7.62
CA ILE A 110 6.73 0.94 -6.83
C ILE A 110 7.72 1.91 -7.52
N GLU A 111 8.82 1.40 -8.06
CA GLU A 111 9.76 2.21 -8.84
C GLU A 111 9.06 2.89 -10.03
N ARG A 112 8.22 2.17 -10.79
CA ARG A 112 7.45 2.76 -11.90
C ARG A 112 6.48 3.85 -11.41
N ALA A 113 5.80 3.62 -10.28
CA ALA A 113 4.90 4.61 -9.69
C ALA A 113 5.63 5.88 -9.29
N LEU A 114 6.81 5.75 -8.66
CA LEU A 114 7.69 6.87 -8.30
C LEU A 114 8.21 7.61 -9.55
N ASP A 115 8.65 6.88 -10.57
CA ASP A 115 9.20 7.46 -11.81
C ASP A 115 8.14 8.21 -12.61
N SER A 116 6.88 7.78 -12.56
CA SER A 116 5.75 8.48 -13.18
C SER A 116 5.31 9.73 -12.39
N ASN A 117 5.94 9.96 -11.22
CA ASN A 117 5.62 11.07 -10.32
C ASN A 117 4.11 11.16 -10.01
N THR A 118 3.51 9.98 -9.79
CA THR A 118 2.09 9.83 -9.49
C THR A 118 1.79 10.46 -8.13
N ASP A 119 0.74 11.24 -8.06
CA ASP A 119 0.17 11.70 -6.78
C ASP A 119 -0.97 10.76 -6.39
N GLY A 120 -1.32 10.72 -5.11
CA GLY A 120 -2.48 10.02 -4.63
C GLY A 120 -2.23 9.21 -3.36
N LEU A 121 -3.28 8.60 -2.86
CA LEU A 121 -3.28 7.87 -1.59
C LEU A 121 -2.29 6.70 -1.60
N ALA A 122 -2.15 5.99 -2.72
CA ALA A 122 -1.18 4.91 -2.82
C ALA A 122 0.25 5.35 -2.46
N MET A 123 0.65 6.57 -2.87
CA MET A 123 2.01 7.06 -2.57
C MET A 123 2.25 7.27 -1.07
N CYS A 124 1.21 7.52 -0.29
CA CYS A 124 1.30 7.58 1.17
C CYS A 124 1.29 6.19 1.83
N GLU A 125 0.67 5.20 1.19
CA GLU A 125 0.55 3.83 1.71
C GLU A 125 1.78 2.95 1.38
N LEU A 126 2.39 3.15 0.20
CA LEU A 126 3.50 2.31 -0.29
C LEU A 126 4.73 2.27 0.61
N PRO A 127 5.17 3.36 1.28
CA PRO A 127 6.25 3.29 2.26
C PRO A 127 5.97 2.33 3.40
N TRP A 128 4.72 2.29 3.88
CA TRP A 128 4.27 1.38 4.93
C TRP A 128 4.26 -0.08 4.48
N VAL A 129 3.77 -0.36 3.27
CA VAL A 129 3.83 -1.70 2.67
C VAL A 129 5.27 -2.20 2.61
N LEU A 130 6.22 -1.35 2.19
CA LEU A 130 7.64 -1.69 2.15
C LEU A 130 8.21 -1.96 3.55
N ALA A 131 7.85 -1.14 4.54
CA ALA A 131 8.30 -1.31 5.91
C ALA A 131 7.74 -2.59 6.57
N GLU A 132 6.52 -2.99 6.23
CA GLU A 132 5.92 -4.23 6.71
C GLU A 132 6.56 -5.48 6.09
N ILE A 133 6.91 -5.44 4.79
CA ILE A 133 7.64 -6.52 4.13
C ILE A 133 9.03 -6.69 4.75
N ALA A 134 9.65 -5.59 5.20
CA ALA A 134 10.93 -5.55 5.90
C ALA A 134 12.08 -6.29 5.19
N GLU A 135 12.07 -6.35 3.86
CA GLU A 135 13.22 -6.86 3.09
C GLU A 135 14.40 -5.88 3.18
N PRO A 136 15.66 -6.35 3.30
CA PRO A 136 16.82 -5.44 3.42
C PRO A 136 16.95 -4.43 2.27
N SER A 137 16.40 -4.74 1.11
CA SER A 137 16.35 -3.86 -0.05
C SER A 137 15.17 -2.86 -0.05
N ALA A 138 14.29 -2.89 0.96
CA ALA A 138 13.20 -1.93 1.10
C ALA A 138 13.70 -0.53 1.48
N LEU A 139 14.72 -0.43 2.34
CA LEU A 139 15.29 0.84 2.80
C LEU A 139 15.68 1.78 1.65
N PRO A 140 16.47 1.37 0.63
CA PRO A 140 16.82 2.25 -0.49
C PRO A 140 15.57 2.72 -1.28
N LEU A 141 14.52 1.91 -1.33
CA LEU A 141 13.31 2.26 -2.05
C LEU A 141 12.45 3.25 -1.24
N ILE A 142 12.32 3.07 0.09
CA ILE A 142 11.62 4.02 0.95
C ILE A 142 12.33 5.39 0.91
N ARG A 143 13.66 5.44 0.87
CA ARG A 143 14.43 6.69 0.72
C ARG A 143 14.00 7.53 -0.48
N ARG A 144 13.58 6.92 -1.58
CA ARG A 144 13.11 7.65 -2.77
C ARG A 144 11.83 8.46 -2.52
N PHE A 145 10.98 8.03 -1.59
CA PHE A 145 9.76 8.76 -1.20
C PHE A 145 10.07 10.04 -0.43
N LEU A 146 11.25 10.14 0.23
CA LEU A 146 11.68 11.35 0.91
C LEU A 146 11.91 12.54 -0.04
N ASP A 147 12.15 12.28 -1.31
CA ASP A 147 12.35 13.30 -2.33
C ASP A 147 11.05 13.61 -3.10
N HIS A 148 9.91 13.08 -2.64
CA HIS A 148 8.60 13.33 -3.26
C HIS A 148 8.13 14.77 -3.00
N ARG A 149 7.35 15.33 -3.95
CA ARG A 149 6.85 16.71 -3.86
C ARG A 149 5.76 16.91 -2.79
N SER A 150 4.97 15.87 -2.48
CA SER A 150 3.93 15.92 -1.45
C SER A 150 4.55 15.73 -0.06
N SER A 151 4.24 16.64 0.85
CA SER A 151 4.67 16.53 2.25
C SER A 151 4.06 15.30 2.95
N ASP A 152 2.85 14.89 2.58
CA ASP A 152 2.19 13.73 3.18
C ASP A 152 2.91 12.43 2.80
N VAL A 153 3.38 12.32 1.57
CA VAL A 153 4.20 11.19 1.11
C VAL A 153 5.55 11.15 1.82
N VAL A 154 6.18 12.32 2.01
CA VAL A 154 7.44 12.43 2.77
C VAL A 154 7.22 12.05 4.22
N ALA A 155 6.12 12.48 4.85
CA ALA A 155 5.76 12.11 6.21
C ALA A 155 5.61 10.59 6.35
N ALA A 156 4.85 9.95 5.46
CA ALA A 156 4.68 8.49 5.43
C ALA A 156 6.04 7.76 5.29
N ALA A 157 6.95 8.29 4.49
CA ALA A 157 8.29 7.72 4.35
C ALA A 157 9.15 7.87 5.61
N ILE A 158 9.07 9.01 6.31
CA ILE A 158 9.77 9.23 7.59
C ILE A 158 9.28 8.22 8.64
N GLU A 159 7.96 8.05 8.76
CA GLU A 159 7.37 7.11 9.70
C GLU A 159 7.70 5.65 9.35
N ALA A 160 7.66 5.29 8.07
CA ALA A 160 8.05 3.96 7.58
C ALA A 160 9.52 3.64 7.89
N LEU A 161 10.43 4.62 7.74
CA LEU A 161 11.84 4.47 8.13
C LEU A 161 12.01 4.24 9.64
N ALA A 162 11.22 4.94 10.46
CA ALA A 162 11.22 4.72 11.90
C ALA A 162 10.75 3.30 12.27
N GLN A 163 9.76 2.78 11.55
CA GLN A 163 9.23 1.42 11.76
C GLN A 163 10.26 0.34 11.40
N LEU A 164 11.06 0.53 10.36
CA LEU A 164 12.12 -0.41 9.97
C LEU A 164 13.19 -0.58 11.05
N ARG A 165 13.39 0.43 11.91
CA ARG A 165 14.40 0.46 12.98
C ARG A 165 15.81 0.17 12.51
N GLU A 166 16.17 0.55 11.30
CA GLU A 166 17.50 0.39 10.76
C GLU A 166 18.35 1.63 11.02
N ALA A 167 19.56 1.45 11.61
CA ALA A 167 20.46 2.54 11.90
C ALA A 167 20.90 3.31 10.64
N ASP A 168 20.91 2.65 9.50
CA ASP A 168 21.24 3.24 8.20
C ASP A 168 20.22 4.28 7.72
N ALA A 169 19.03 4.35 8.34
CA ALA A 169 18.01 5.38 8.05
C ALA A 169 18.29 6.73 8.75
N VAL A 170 19.18 6.74 9.76
CA VAL A 170 19.45 7.93 10.59
C VAL A 170 19.87 9.15 9.79
N PRO A 171 20.84 9.09 8.86
CA PRO A 171 21.26 10.26 8.10
C PRO A 171 20.13 10.83 7.22
N ASP A 172 19.22 9.98 6.78
CA ASP A 172 18.05 10.39 5.99
C ASP A 172 17.05 11.19 6.84
N LEU A 173 16.79 10.74 8.06
CA LEU A 173 15.90 11.41 9.01
C LEU A 173 16.49 12.73 9.53
N GLU A 174 17.79 12.79 9.80
CA GLU A 174 18.48 14.01 10.24
C GLU A 174 18.31 15.16 9.24
N ARG A 175 18.22 14.88 7.94
CA ARG A 175 17.99 15.90 6.90
C ARG A 175 16.69 16.69 7.12
N PHE A 176 15.71 16.12 7.81
CA PHE A 176 14.37 16.70 8.00
C PHE A 176 14.18 17.40 9.35
N VAL A 177 15.07 17.26 10.33
CA VAL A 177 14.88 17.79 11.70
C VAL A 177 14.53 19.27 11.74
N GLY A 178 14.94 20.07 10.75
CA GLY A 178 14.58 21.50 10.65
C GLY A 178 13.49 21.81 9.63
N ASP A 179 12.82 20.81 9.06
CA ASP A 179 11.86 21.01 7.99
C ASP A 179 10.51 21.50 8.54
N SER A 180 10.12 22.72 8.16
CA SER A 180 8.91 23.38 8.65
C SER A 180 7.66 23.12 7.83
N ARG A 181 7.70 22.22 6.82
CA ARG A 181 6.52 21.84 6.05
C ARG A 181 5.52 21.17 6.98
N VAL A 182 4.28 21.68 6.96
CA VAL A 182 3.20 21.20 7.82
C VAL A 182 2.48 20.04 7.12
N VAL A 183 2.19 19.01 7.90
CA VAL A 183 1.33 17.88 7.51
C VAL A 183 0.20 17.74 8.52
N ILE A 184 -0.92 17.17 8.09
CA ILE A 184 -2.07 16.87 8.93
C ILE A 184 -2.13 15.37 9.09
N ILE A 185 -1.98 14.91 10.33
CA ILE A 185 -2.17 13.50 10.67
C ILE A 185 -3.59 13.35 11.19
N GLU A 186 -4.38 12.56 10.50
CA GLU A 186 -5.73 12.20 10.93
C GLU A 186 -5.65 10.95 11.82
N ASP A 187 -5.95 11.09 13.10
CA ASP A 187 -6.21 9.98 13.99
C ASP A 187 -7.72 9.87 14.22
N PHE A 188 -8.21 8.71 14.67
CA PHE A 188 -9.64 8.35 14.80
C PHE A 188 -10.49 9.41 15.53
N GLU A 189 -9.89 10.27 16.34
CA GLU A 189 -10.61 11.28 17.15
C GLU A 189 -10.17 12.73 16.87
N HIS A 190 -9.00 12.99 16.28
CA HIS A 190 -8.44 14.34 16.15
C HIS A 190 -7.57 14.50 14.90
N GLU A 191 -7.66 15.65 14.27
CA GLU A 191 -6.66 16.13 13.31
C GLU A 191 -5.51 16.80 14.10
N THR A 192 -4.32 16.26 13.99
CA THR A 192 -3.12 16.84 14.59
C THR A 192 -2.25 17.45 13.50
N LYS A 193 -1.92 18.74 13.65
CA LYS A 193 -0.95 19.42 12.79
C LYS A 193 0.44 19.23 13.37
N THR A 194 1.33 18.71 12.56
CA THR A 194 2.75 18.54 12.88
C THR A 194 3.61 19.00 11.70
N THR A 195 4.93 19.05 11.90
CA THR A 195 5.87 19.34 10.83
C THR A 195 6.69 18.10 10.47
N LEU A 196 7.25 18.06 9.26
CA LEU A 196 8.16 16.99 8.88
C LEU A 196 9.37 16.92 9.83
N GLY A 197 9.80 18.08 10.36
CA GLY A 197 10.88 18.16 11.34
C GLY A 197 10.53 17.52 12.69
N GLU A 198 9.30 17.72 13.18
CA GLU A 198 8.82 17.07 14.40
C GLU A 198 8.71 15.55 14.19
N LEU A 199 8.15 15.09 13.08
CA LEU A 199 8.10 13.66 12.73
C LEU A 199 9.49 13.03 12.64
N ALA A 200 10.44 13.71 12.01
CA ALA A 200 11.81 13.21 11.92
C ALA A 200 12.50 13.14 13.29
N ALA A 201 12.25 14.11 14.16
CA ALA A 201 12.76 14.11 15.53
C ALA A 201 12.19 12.94 16.35
N GLU A 202 10.88 12.69 16.24
CA GLU A 202 10.23 11.54 16.87
C GLU A 202 10.77 10.20 16.33
N ALA A 203 10.94 10.09 15.01
CA ALA A 203 11.53 8.93 14.36
C ALA A 203 12.96 8.64 14.89
N LEU A 204 13.81 9.66 15.02
CA LEU A 204 15.15 9.54 15.59
C LEU A 204 15.11 9.08 17.05
N GLN A 205 14.17 9.59 17.86
CA GLN A 205 13.98 9.11 19.23
C GLN A 205 13.58 7.64 19.28
N MET A 206 12.70 7.18 18.39
CA MET A 206 12.31 5.77 18.29
C MET A 206 13.51 4.87 17.95
N LEU A 207 14.48 5.38 17.19
CA LEU A 207 15.74 4.70 16.90
C LEU A 207 16.76 4.77 18.05
N GLY A 208 16.42 5.42 19.18
CA GLY A 208 17.28 5.58 20.34
C GLY A 208 18.36 6.66 20.20
N LEU A 209 18.20 7.56 19.24
CA LEU A 209 19.12 8.66 18.97
C LEU A 209 18.42 10.00 19.25
N PRO A 210 19.00 10.89 20.10
CA PRO A 210 18.45 12.23 20.26
C PRO A 210 18.65 13.01 18.95
N PRO A 211 17.69 13.87 18.56
CA PRO A 211 17.85 14.72 17.39
C PRO A 211 19.10 15.60 17.55
N ASN A 212 19.95 15.59 16.54
CA ASN A 212 21.15 16.44 16.53
C ASN A 212 20.71 17.88 16.23
N ILE A 213 20.39 18.64 17.28
CA ILE A 213 20.04 20.06 17.17
C ILE A 213 21.37 20.81 17.10
N GLU A 214 21.90 21.01 15.89
CA GLU A 214 23.00 21.96 15.71
C GLU A 214 22.50 23.37 16.06
N ASN A 215 23.14 23.98 17.08
CA ASN A 215 22.97 25.37 17.49
C ASN A 215 23.55 26.35 16.47
#